data_d01fc85f3ecc6985527d21059dd0de18
#
_entry.id   d01fc85f3ecc6985527d21059dd0de18
#
_cell.length_a   1.000
_cell.length_b   1.000
_cell.length_c   1.000
_cell.angle_alpha   90.00
_cell.angle_beta   90.00
_cell.angle_gamma   90.00
#
_symmetry.space_group_name_H-M   'P 1'
#
loop_
_entity.id
_entity.type
_entity.pdbx_description
1 polymer ?
#
loop_
_entity_poly.entity_id
_entity_poly.type
_entity_poly.pdbx_seq_one_letter_code
_entity_poly.pdbx_strand_id
1 'polypeptide(L)'
;MKNIKLKALLLTIPMVLVGCGGGNGGSSEPQTSSSPAESSQNTGDSSSQQASSSQQGGDSSQQASSSQGGSTTSVTVKFWHTFGQTVEDALKAKRQTFHDLVLANDGVDVTIDLKYQGSYDDIAKKISDGYSVMNTPTMAVAYPDNVADYIEVGKSANSEFVVNLEKFVNDSQIGFGKERWLGDRYGTDDFVEEFYNEGKQYTVQGTYSLPFLKSTEIMFYNMDALIDVMATYKPEFNNSKTKIKEYMSRLSWDDFIDLCRYVKTNLMSNPDYNMLEVPMFYDSDANLFITKMYQNKIPYSSINNGKGKIDFQETANFNKTVDMLDEYRQLYADGLMTTKGIKNTYGSDYFTGEKCLFSIGSSGGSGYNFPQAEAFELGVCRVPVSNNTPLYVSQGPTLAMFNDRGLSSEANALAQKYAWKFMKYITNAQASAEICVNGSEGYIPVRNSAYETAFFQEFMDEGERYAQCYKVVVDDINSDAGYLISPAFKGSASLRNECGSLLTASLRADSKGDIPALVTRAINNALLKM
;
A
#
# COMPACT_ATOMS: atom_id res chain seq x y z
N MET A 1 -4.44 -16.95 -41.30
CA MET A 1 -5.38 -16.23 -42.17
C MET A 1 -6.80 -16.66 -41.84
N LYS A 2 -7.43 -16.09 -40.87
CA LYS A 2 -8.88 -15.97 -40.70
C LYS A 2 -9.10 -15.10 -39.47
N ASN A 3 -9.55 -13.88 -39.70
CA ASN A 3 -9.92 -12.90 -38.66
C ASN A 3 -11.09 -13.43 -37.84
N ILE A 4 -10.90 -13.53 -36.53
CA ILE A 4 -12.00 -13.69 -35.58
C ILE A 4 -12.11 -12.37 -34.81
N LYS A 5 -13.10 -11.57 -35.19
CA LYS A 5 -13.49 -10.37 -34.43
C LYS A 5 -14.28 -10.83 -33.21
N LEU A 6 -13.71 -10.64 -32.01
CA LEU A 6 -14.48 -10.77 -30.78
C LEU A 6 -15.23 -9.46 -30.53
N LYS A 7 -16.57 -9.56 -30.48
CA LYS A 7 -17.45 -8.43 -30.20
C LYS A 7 -17.47 -8.19 -28.68
N ALA A 8 -17.04 -7.00 -28.28
CA ALA A 8 -17.28 -6.51 -26.92
C ALA A 8 -18.79 -6.34 -26.69
N LEU A 9 -19.28 -6.95 -25.62
CA LEU A 9 -20.66 -6.84 -25.16
C LEU A 9 -20.75 -5.68 -24.16
N LEU A 10 -21.19 -4.52 -24.62
CA LEU A 10 -21.53 -3.38 -23.77
C LEU A 10 -22.82 -3.69 -23.01
N LEU A 11 -22.74 -3.86 -21.69
CA LEU A 11 -23.90 -3.84 -20.81
C LEU A 11 -24.20 -2.40 -20.41
N THR A 12 -25.22 -1.82 -20.98
CA THR A 12 -25.83 -0.56 -20.56
C THR A 12 -26.80 -0.82 -19.41
N ILE A 13 -26.52 -0.25 -18.25
CA ILE A 13 -27.45 -0.21 -17.10
C ILE A 13 -28.27 1.08 -17.23
N PRO A 14 -29.59 1.03 -17.20
CA PRO A 14 -30.42 2.23 -17.27
C PRO A 14 -30.49 2.91 -15.90
N MET A 15 -30.08 4.18 -15.85
CA MET A 15 -30.27 5.08 -14.71
C MET A 15 -31.73 5.48 -14.62
N VAL A 16 -32.42 5.12 -13.56
CA VAL A 16 -33.76 5.62 -13.25
C VAL A 16 -33.63 6.92 -12.46
N LEU A 17 -33.96 8.01 -13.15
CA LEU A 17 -34.21 9.32 -12.54
C LEU A 17 -35.59 9.33 -11.90
N VAL A 18 -35.66 9.50 -10.58
CA VAL A 18 -36.89 9.93 -9.92
C VAL A 18 -36.65 11.36 -9.44
N GLY A 19 -37.26 12.29 -10.10
CA GLY A 19 -37.36 13.68 -9.65
C GLY A 19 -38.64 13.92 -8.88
N CYS A 20 -38.54 14.73 -7.81
CA CYS A 20 -39.56 15.61 -7.21
C CYS A 20 -38.75 16.49 -6.23
N GLY A 21 -38.68 17.78 -6.28
CA GLY A 21 -39.64 18.82 -6.41
C GLY A 21 -39.75 19.56 -5.09
N GLY A 22 -39.08 20.76 -4.99
CA GLY A 22 -39.59 21.93 -4.32
C GLY A 22 -39.38 22.16 -2.81
N GLY A 23 -38.69 23.26 -2.46
CA GLY A 23 -39.16 24.12 -1.38
C GLY A 23 -38.20 24.49 -0.25
N ASN A 24 -37.53 25.61 -0.43
CA ASN A 24 -37.24 26.71 0.55
C ASN A 24 -36.88 26.45 2.02
N GLY A 25 -35.74 26.98 2.42
CA GLY A 25 -35.63 27.98 3.51
C GLY A 25 -35.09 27.52 4.85
N GLY A 26 -33.97 28.11 5.28
CA GLY A 26 -33.75 28.37 6.71
C GLY A 26 -32.47 27.83 7.33
N SER A 27 -31.54 28.73 7.50
CA SER A 27 -30.32 28.70 8.31
C SER A 27 -30.51 28.16 9.74
N SER A 28 -29.56 27.47 10.27
CA SER A 28 -28.79 27.75 11.50
C SER A 28 -27.95 26.57 11.99
N GLU A 29 -26.78 26.93 12.44
CA GLU A 29 -25.72 26.12 13.06
C GLU A 29 -26.02 25.65 14.48
N PRO A 30 -25.02 25.06 15.19
CA PRO A 30 -25.07 23.67 15.65
C PRO A 30 -25.21 23.52 17.16
N GLN A 31 -25.51 22.34 17.65
CA GLN A 31 -25.20 21.97 19.04
C GLN A 31 -25.01 20.46 19.26
N THR A 32 -23.95 20.19 19.97
CA THR A 32 -23.50 18.99 20.67
C THR A 32 -24.54 18.36 21.61
N SER A 33 -24.58 17.04 21.78
CA SER A 33 -24.35 16.33 23.06
C SER A 33 -24.85 14.88 23.07
N SER A 34 -23.96 14.01 23.50
CA SER A 34 -24.09 12.93 24.50
C SER A 34 -25.24 11.90 24.44
N SER A 35 -24.77 10.64 24.49
CA SER A 35 -25.46 9.42 24.94
C SER A 35 -26.22 9.59 26.28
N PRO A 36 -27.12 8.69 26.74
CA PRO A 36 -26.73 7.30 27.06
C PRO A 36 -27.80 6.20 26.87
N ALA A 37 -27.41 5.00 27.30
CA ALA A 37 -28.09 3.71 27.32
C ALA A 37 -29.36 3.63 28.18
N GLU A 38 -30.19 2.61 27.91
CA GLU A 38 -30.76 1.64 28.87
C GLU A 38 -31.78 0.72 28.17
N SER A 39 -31.52 -0.53 28.19
CA SER A 39 -32.10 -1.70 28.87
C SER A 39 -33.63 -1.79 28.91
N SER A 40 -34.19 -2.89 28.44
CA SER A 40 -35.11 -3.73 29.22
C SER A 40 -35.43 -5.08 28.55
N GLN A 41 -35.43 -6.05 29.42
CA GLN A 41 -35.82 -7.45 29.30
C GLN A 41 -37.31 -7.63 29.05
N ASN A 42 -37.73 -8.74 28.46
CA ASN A 42 -38.57 -9.78 29.09
C ASN A 42 -38.94 -10.88 28.09
N THR A 43 -38.58 -12.10 28.35
CA THR A 43 -39.22 -13.26 29.02
C THR A 43 -40.41 -13.90 28.29
N GLY A 44 -40.30 -15.22 28.20
CA GLY A 44 -41.36 -16.22 28.26
C GLY A 44 -41.71 -16.87 26.93
N ASP A 45 -41.99 -18.08 26.80
CA ASP A 45 -41.88 -19.34 27.58
C ASP A 45 -42.38 -20.47 26.66
N SER A 46 -41.77 -21.65 26.86
CA SER A 46 -42.26 -23.05 26.73
C SER A 46 -43.31 -23.44 25.69
N SER A 47 -43.11 -24.49 24.96
CA SER A 47 -43.51 -25.89 25.29
C SER A 47 -43.41 -26.83 24.07
N SER A 48 -42.65 -27.82 24.21
CA SER A 48 -42.85 -29.30 24.12
C SER A 48 -44.08 -29.81 23.36
N GLN A 49 -43.87 -30.77 22.45
CA GLN A 49 -44.37 -32.12 22.59
C GLN A 49 -43.85 -33.12 21.53
N GLN A 50 -43.53 -34.26 22.03
CA GLN A 50 -43.18 -35.55 21.42
C GLN A 50 -44.39 -36.25 20.78
N ALA A 51 -44.09 -37.16 19.82
CA ALA A 51 -44.61 -38.54 19.70
C ALA A 51 -44.19 -39.09 18.33
N SER A 52 -43.40 -40.06 18.21
CA SER A 52 -43.31 -41.49 18.43
C SER A 52 -44.09 -42.35 17.42
N SER A 53 -43.34 -43.37 16.92
CA SER A 53 -43.66 -44.72 16.43
C SER A 53 -44.29 -44.84 15.04
N SER A 54 -44.04 -45.87 14.25
CA SER A 54 -43.42 -47.21 14.39
C SER A 54 -43.29 -47.89 13.03
N GLN A 55 -42.21 -48.64 12.86
CA GLN A 55 -42.03 -50.00 12.31
C GLN A 55 -42.69 -50.47 10.99
N GLN A 56 -41.91 -51.02 10.14
CA GLN A 56 -41.64 -52.38 9.63
C GLN A 56 -41.38 -52.28 8.12
N GLY A 57 -40.32 -52.77 7.50
CA GLY A 57 -39.74 -54.10 7.49
C GLY A 57 -39.63 -54.53 6.03
N GLY A 58 -38.47 -54.81 5.50
CA GLY A 58 -38.28 -55.30 4.13
C GLY A 58 -36.81 -55.51 3.81
N ASP A 59 -36.38 -56.72 4.00
CA ASP A 59 -35.07 -57.27 3.71
C ASP A 59 -34.83 -57.34 2.20
N SER A 60 -33.70 -56.82 1.70
CA SER A 60 -33.04 -57.32 0.49
C SER A 60 -31.57 -56.92 0.49
N SER A 61 -30.76 -57.91 0.67
CA SER A 61 -29.33 -57.95 0.51
C SER A 61 -28.89 -57.42 -0.85
N GLN A 62 -28.13 -56.30 -0.82
CA GLN A 62 -27.21 -55.97 -1.91
C GLN A 62 -25.86 -55.57 -1.31
N GLN A 63 -24.84 -56.20 -1.88
CA GLN A 63 -23.42 -56.07 -1.57
C GLN A 63 -23.01 -54.61 -1.40
N ALA A 64 -22.57 -54.25 -0.22
CA ALA A 64 -21.86 -52.98 0.04
C ALA A 64 -20.46 -53.10 -0.57
N SER A 65 -20.25 -52.45 -1.70
CA SER A 65 -18.90 -52.01 -2.09
C SER A 65 -18.47 -50.95 -1.08
N SER A 66 -17.53 -51.31 -0.23
CA SER A 66 -16.86 -50.39 0.68
C SER A 66 -16.07 -49.36 -0.12
N SER A 67 -16.70 -48.25 -0.48
CA SER A 67 -15.98 -47.01 -0.77
C SER A 67 -15.44 -46.54 0.57
N GLN A 68 -14.16 -46.72 0.82
CA GLN A 68 -13.43 -45.97 1.84
C GLN A 68 -13.56 -44.49 1.47
N GLY A 69 -14.54 -43.84 2.04
CA GLY A 69 -14.61 -42.39 2.08
C GLY A 69 -13.49 -41.89 2.98
N GLY A 70 -12.32 -41.66 2.39
CA GLY A 70 -11.25 -40.94 3.07
C GLY A 70 -11.80 -39.56 3.46
N SER A 71 -11.85 -39.28 4.76
CA SER A 71 -12.19 -37.94 5.25
C SER A 71 -11.18 -36.95 4.65
N THR A 72 -11.62 -36.08 3.75
CA THR A 72 -10.78 -35.01 3.21
C THR A 72 -10.41 -34.09 4.38
N THR A 73 -9.12 -33.86 4.59
CA THR A 73 -8.65 -32.92 5.60
C THR A 73 -9.03 -31.51 5.18
N SER A 74 -9.75 -30.79 6.05
CA SER A 74 -10.11 -29.39 5.82
C SER A 74 -9.26 -28.46 6.66
N VAL A 75 -8.89 -27.30 6.11
CA VAL A 75 -8.14 -26.27 6.81
C VAL A 75 -8.61 -24.88 6.42
N THR A 76 -8.72 -23.98 7.40
CA THR A 76 -9.05 -22.58 7.19
C THR A 76 -7.82 -21.70 7.46
N VAL A 77 -7.45 -20.86 6.50
CA VAL A 77 -6.44 -19.81 6.61
C VAL A 77 -7.15 -18.48 6.77
N LYS A 78 -7.09 -17.87 7.94
CA LYS A 78 -7.63 -16.52 8.18
C LYS A 78 -6.69 -15.49 7.59
N PHE A 79 -7.13 -14.78 6.55
CA PHE A 79 -6.36 -13.71 5.91
C PHE A 79 -7.03 -12.34 6.13
N TRP A 80 -6.40 -11.49 6.96
CA TRP A 80 -6.86 -10.13 7.23
C TRP A 80 -6.19 -9.13 6.31
N HIS A 81 -7.00 -8.21 5.74
CA HIS A 81 -6.52 -7.21 4.78
C HIS A 81 -7.25 -5.87 4.92
N THR A 82 -6.73 -4.84 4.22
CA THR A 82 -7.22 -3.46 4.22
C THR A 82 -7.55 -2.95 2.81
N PHE A 83 -7.57 -3.84 1.83
CA PHE A 83 -7.71 -3.47 0.42
C PHE A 83 -9.12 -3.05 0.07
N GLY A 84 -9.22 -2.14 -0.91
CA GLY A 84 -10.48 -1.79 -1.56
C GLY A 84 -11.10 -2.95 -2.35
N GLN A 85 -12.30 -2.72 -2.85
CA GLN A 85 -13.12 -3.76 -3.48
C GLN A 85 -12.44 -4.43 -4.68
N THR A 86 -11.74 -3.67 -5.53
CA THR A 86 -11.10 -4.18 -6.75
C THR A 86 -9.96 -5.16 -6.45
N VAL A 87 -9.08 -4.83 -5.50
CA VAL A 87 -8.02 -5.73 -5.06
C VAL A 87 -8.59 -6.94 -4.31
N GLU A 88 -9.64 -6.73 -3.48
CA GLU A 88 -10.32 -7.83 -2.79
C GLU A 88 -10.93 -8.82 -3.79
N ASP A 89 -11.56 -8.34 -4.87
CA ASP A 89 -12.16 -9.19 -5.90
C ASP A 89 -11.09 -9.95 -6.70
N ALA A 90 -9.94 -9.32 -7.00
CA ALA A 90 -8.79 -10.01 -7.58
C ALA A 90 -8.28 -11.14 -6.65
N LEU A 91 -8.21 -10.89 -5.34
CA LEU A 91 -7.84 -11.90 -4.34
C LEU A 91 -8.88 -13.02 -4.22
N LYS A 92 -10.18 -12.71 -4.29
CA LYS A 92 -11.25 -13.73 -4.29
C LYS A 92 -11.14 -14.67 -5.50
N ALA A 93 -10.82 -14.15 -6.67
CA ALA A 93 -10.56 -14.99 -7.86
C ALA A 93 -9.35 -15.90 -7.64
N LYS A 94 -8.27 -15.38 -7.05
CA LYS A 94 -7.08 -16.17 -6.76
C LYS A 94 -7.31 -17.25 -5.70
N ARG A 95 -8.06 -16.98 -4.64
CA ARG A 95 -8.35 -17.98 -3.60
C ARG A 95 -9.11 -19.17 -4.15
N GLN A 96 -10.04 -18.97 -5.11
CA GLN A 96 -10.78 -20.09 -5.71
C GLN A 96 -9.85 -20.99 -6.53
N THR A 97 -9.04 -20.40 -7.39
CA THR A 97 -8.05 -21.14 -8.17
C THR A 97 -7.06 -21.88 -7.25
N PHE A 98 -6.62 -21.24 -6.17
CA PHE A 98 -5.73 -21.85 -5.18
C PHE A 98 -6.37 -23.06 -4.51
N HIS A 99 -7.64 -22.95 -4.06
CA HIS A 99 -8.40 -24.05 -3.50
C HIS A 99 -8.42 -25.27 -4.44
N ASP A 100 -8.80 -25.04 -5.70
CA ASP A 100 -8.92 -26.11 -6.69
C ASP A 100 -7.57 -26.80 -6.95
N LEU A 101 -6.50 -26.01 -7.04
CA LEU A 101 -5.14 -26.53 -7.20
C LEU A 101 -4.69 -27.37 -6.00
N VAL A 102 -4.93 -26.89 -4.78
CA VAL A 102 -4.55 -27.61 -3.56
C VAL A 102 -5.37 -28.89 -3.40
N LEU A 103 -6.68 -28.83 -3.64
CA LEU A 103 -7.54 -30.01 -3.58
C LEU A 103 -7.07 -31.10 -4.57
N ALA A 104 -6.70 -30.68 -5.79
CA ALA A 104 -6.23 -31.61 -6.82
C ALA A 104 -4.85 -32.22 -6.55
N ASN A 105 -3.93 -31.46 -5.92
CA ASN A 105 -2.53 -31.89 -5.76
C ASN A 105 -2.21 -32.44 -4.35
N ASP A 106 -2.82 -31.86 -3.30
CA ASP A 106 -2.58 -32.27 -1.90
C ASP A 106 -3.73 -33.09 -1.31
N GLY A 107 -4.91 -33.12 -1.93
CA GLY A 107 -6.11 -33.77 -1.41
C GLY A 107 -6.68 -33.08 -0.16
N VAL A 108 -6.40 -31.79 0.03
CA VAL A 108 -6.82 -31.00 1.20
C VAL A 108 -7.80 -29.91 0.77
N ASP A 109 -8.90 -29.80 1.51
CA ASP A 109 -9.91 -28.75 1.32
C ASP A 109 -9.49 -27.50 2.07
N VAL A 110 -8.92 -26.50 1.34
CA VAL A 110 -8.38 -25.27 1.92
C VAL A 110 -9.33 -24.11 1.69
N THR A 111 -9.78 -23.49 2.77
CA THR A 111 -10.54 -22.24 2.74
C THR A 111 -9.63 -21.06 3.09
N ILE A 112 -9.47 -20.10 2.18
CA ILE A 112 -8.87 -18.79 2.47
C ILE A 112 -10.00 -17.85 2.90
N ASP A 113 -10.08 -17.57 4.20
CA ASP A 113 -11.09 -16.68 4.81
C ASP A 113 -10.59 -15.24 4.77
N LEU A 114 -10.93 -14.53 3.67
CA LEU A 114 -10.58 -13.12 3.47
C LEU A 114 -11.44 -12.23 4.34
N LYS A 115 -10.82 -11.37 5.16
CA LYS A 115 -11.53 -10.43 6.05
C LYS A 115 -10.97 -9.03 5.96
N TYR A 116 -11.78 -8.11 5.46
CA TYR A 116 -11.51 -6.68 5.53
C TYR A 116 -11.52 -6.19 6.98
N GLN A 117 -10.50 -5.42 7.36
CA GLN A 117 -10.29 -4.97 8.74
C GLN A 117 -10.33 -3.45 8.94
N GLY A 118 -10.61 -2.68 7.91
CA GLY A 118 -10.56 -1.22 7.94
C GLY A 118 -9.22 -0.67 7.44
N SER A 119 -8.75 0.41 8.04
CA SER A 119 -7.47 1.03 7.71
C SER A 119 -6.26 0.21 8.19
N TYR A 120 -5.05 0.61 7.79
CA TYR A 120 -3.82 0.00 8.30
C TYR A 120 -3.66 0.18 9.83
N ASP A 121 -4.14 1.29 10.39
CA ASP A 121 -4.14 1.50 11.84
C ASP A 121 -5.15 0.57 12.53
N ASP A 122 -6.32 0.34 11.92
CA ASP A 122 -7.33 -0.56 12.45
C ASP A 122 -6.84 -2.02 12.49
N ILE A 123 -6.25 -2.51 11.38
CA ILE A 123 -5.72 -3.88 11.34
C ILE A 123 -4.54 -4.04 12.30
N ALA A 124 -3.65 -3.04 12.40
CA ALA A 124 -2.52 -3.06 13.31
C ALA A 124 -2.99 -3.18 14.77
N LYS A 125 -3.97 -2.38 15.14
CA LYS A 125 -4.57 -2.44 16.48
C LYS A 125 -5.27 -3.78 16.74
N LYS A 126 -6.09 -4.26 15.81
CA LYS A 126 -6.82 -5.53 15.94
C LYS A 126 -5.90 -6.74 16.08
N ILE A 127 -4.78 -6.77 15.35
CA ILE A 127 -3.78 -7.86 15.48
C ILE A 127 -3.13 -7.81 16.86
N SER A 128 -2.69 -6.64 17.31
CA SER A 128 -2.03 -6.47 18.61
C SER A 128 -2.96 -6.80 19.78
N ASP A 129 -4.19 -6.29 19.76
CA ASP A 129 -5.21 -6.57 20.79
C ASP A 129 -5.64 -8.04 20.74
N GLY A 130 -5.79 -8.60 19.53
CA GLY A 130 -6.20 -9.97 19.27
C GLY A 130 -5.27 -11.02 19.89
N TYR A 131 -3.97 -10.69 20.04
CA TYR A 131 -3.01 -11.57 20.70
C TYR A 131 -3.45 -11.97 22.11
N SER A 132 -3.94 -11.04 22.90
CA SER A 132 -4.35 -11.29 24.30
C SER A 132 -5.66 -12.08 24.40
N VAL A 133 -6.57 -11.91 23.45
CA VAL A 133 -7.89 -12.57 23.41
C VAL A 133 -7.94 -13.80 22.50
N MET A 134 -6.79 -14.27 22.00
CA MET A 134 -6.66 -15.44 21.13
C MET A 134 -7.50 -15.33 19.84
N ASN A 135 -7.64 -14.13 19.30
CA ASN A 135 -8.35 -13.87 18.05
C ASN A 135 -7.41 -13.18 17.05
N THR A 136 -6.50 -13.95 16.49
CA THR A 136 -5.50 -13.50 15.54
C THR A 136 -5.71 -14.14 14.17
N PRO A 137 -5.24 -13.52 13.08
CA PRO A 137 -5.24 -14.14 11.77
C PRO A 137 -4.15 -15.22 11.66
N THR A 138 -4.26 -16.09 10.65
CA THR A 138 -3.14 -16.95 10.23
C THR A 138 -2.11 -16.14 9.43
N MET A 139 -2.59 -15.22 8.57
CA MET A 139 -1.77 -14.27 7.84
C MET A 139 -2.49 -12.94 7.69
N ALA A 140 -1.73 -11.88 7.55
CA ALA A 140 -2.30 -10.55 7.32
C ALA A 140 -1.39 -9.68 6.47
N VAL A 141 -1.98 -8.65 5.86
CA VAL A 141 -1.20 -7.52 5.32
C VAL A 141 -0.76 -6.62 6.47
N ALA A 142 0.44 -6.12 6.38
CA ALA A 142 0.99 -5.17 7.35
C ALA A 142 2.08 -4.31 6.71
N TYR A 143 2.33 -3.11 7.23
CA TYR A 143 3.59 -2.43 6.96
C TYR A 143 4.72 -3.05 7.80
N PRO A 144 5.98 -3.01 7.34
CA PRO A 144 7.12 -3.54 8.10
C PRO A 144 7.19 -2.98 9.51
N ASP A 145 6.90 -1.71 9.70
CA ASP A 145 6.85 -1.06 11.01
C ASP A 145 5.87 -1.75 11.97
N ASN A 146 4.67 -2.12 11.48
CA ASN A 146 3.69 -2.84 12.29
C ASN A 146 4.15 -4.27 12.60
N VAL A 147 4.82 -4.94 11.64
CA VAL A 147 5.40 -6.27 11.88
C VAL A 147 6.43 -6.21 13.00
N ALA A 148 7.24 -5.16 13.08
CA ALA A 148 8.19 -4.96 14.17
C ALA A 148 7.47 -4.85 15.53
N ASP A 149 6.36 -4.12 15.61
CA ASP A 149 5.56 -4.02 16.83
C ASP A 149 4.94 -5.37 17.23
N TYR A 150 4.45 -6.17 16.26
CA TYR A 150 3.95 -7.53 16.53
C TYR A 150 5.03 -8.48 17.03
N ILE A 151 6.26 -8.38 16.50
CA ILE A 151 7.42 -9.13 17.01
C ILE A 151 7.64 -8.81 18.49
N GLU A 152 7.56 -7.54 18.89
CA GLU A 152 7.73 -7.12 20.27
C GLU A 152 6.58 -7.56 21.18
N VAL A 153 5.34 -7.65 20.67
CA VAL A 153 4.22 -8.27 21.40
C VAL A 153 4.57 -9.71 21.76
N GLY A 154 5.08 -10.51 20.81
CA GLY A 154 5.52 -11.87 21.06
C GLY A 154 6.65 -11.96 22.08
N LYS A 155 7.71 -11.16 21.90
CA LYS A 155 8.85 -11.11 22.84
C LYS A 155 8.42 -10.79 24.27
N SER A 156 7.54 -9.80 24.43
CA SER A 156 7.03 -9.40 25.74
C SER A 156 6.26 -10.52 26.46
N ALA A 157 5.68 -11.44 25.69
CA ALA A 157 4.98 -12.62 26.19
C ALA A 157 5.85 -13.89 26.20
N ASN A 158 7.15 -13.78 25.90
CA ASN A 158 8.07 -14.89 25.74
C ASN A 158 7.56 -15.97 24.78
N SER A 159 7.00 -15.54 23.65
CA SER A 159 6.48 -16.43 22.60
C SER A 159 6.79 -15.88 21.20
N GLU A 160 6.81 -16.77 20.21
CA GLU A 160 6.86 -16.39 18.81
C GLU A 160 5.44 -16.04 18.34
N PHE A 161 5.13 -14.75 18.17
CA PHE A 161 3.84 -14.33 17.65
C PHE A 161 3.87 -14.19 16.13
N VAL A 162 4.85 -13.47 15.59
CA VAL A 162 5.10 -13.43 14.14
C VAL A 162 6.03 -14.58 13.77
N VAL A 163 5.66 -15.34 12.78
CA VAL A 163 6.39 -16.53 12.35
C VAL A 163 7.64 -16.12 11.56
N ASN A 164 8.79 -16.64 11.95
CA ASN A 164 9.98 -16.58 11.10
C ASN A 164 9.79 -17.48 9.87
N LEU A 165 9.68 -16.85 8.69
CA LEU A 165 9.38 -17.53 7.43
C LEU A 165 10.56 -18.33 6.88
N GLU A 166 11.77 -18.20 7.41
CA GLU A 166 12.95 -18.93 6.90
C GLU A 166 12.78 -20.45 6.96
N LYS A 167 12.02 -20.95 7.95
CA LYS A 167 11.67 -22.38 8.03
C LYS A 167 10.89 -22.89 6.81
N PHE A 168 10.11 -22.00 6.18
CA PHE A 168 9.36 -22.30 4.97
C PHE A 168 10.15 -21.96 3.72
N VAL A 169 10.83 -20.82 3.69
CA VAL A 169 11.68 -20.37 2.56
C VAL A 169 12.70 -21.45 2.21
N ASN A 170 13.35 -22.04 3.22
CA ASN A 170 14.41 -23.02 3.08
C ASN A 170 13.91 -24.48 3.07
N ASP A 171 12.59 -24.71 3.13
CA ASP A 171 12.02 -26.05 3.12
C ASP A 171 12.27 -26.75 1.77
N SER A 172 12.75 -28.00 1.82
CA SER A 172 13.13 -28.75 0.63
C SER A 172 11.95 -29.17 -0.25
N GLN A 173 10.72 -29.16 0.28
CA GLN A 173 9.50 -29.62 -0.39
C GLN A 173 8.56 -28.48 -0.77
N ILE A 174 8.36 -27.54 0.15
CA ILE A 174 7.41 -26.44 -0.01
C ILE A 174 8.07 -25.06 -0.08
N GLY A 175 9.40 -24.96 -0.10
CA GLY A 175 10.14 -23.71 -0.30
C GLY A 175 9.86 -23.08 -1.67
N PHE A 176 10.45 -21.92 -1.93
CA PHE A 176 10.31 -21.26 -3.25
C PHE A 176 10.87 -22.13 -4.38
N GLY A 177 10.17 -22.14 -5.53
CA GLY A 177 10.56 -22.92 -6.72
C GLY A 177 10.29 -24.42 -6.62
N LYS A 178 9.68 -24.92 -5.54
CA LYS A 178 9.46 -26.36 -5.33
C LYS A 178 8.10 -26.85 -5.83
N GLU A 179 7.10 -25.99 -5.83
CA GLU A 179 5.71 -26.38 -6.15
C GLU A 179 5.26 -25.74 -7.48
N ARG A 180 5.78 -26.25 -8.59
CA ARG A 180 5.50 -25.70 -9.94
C ARG A 180 4.01 -25.70 -10.30
N TRP A 181 3.22 -26.58 -9.69
CA TRP A 181 1.78 -26.62 -9.87
C TRP A 181 1.05 -25.39 -9.29
N LEU A 182 1.69 -24.67 -8.33
CA LEU A 182 1.25 -23.36 -7.86
C LEU A 182 1.74 -22.18 -8.73
N GLY A 183 2.39 -22.42 -9.85
CA GLY A 183 3.05 -21.36 -10.60
C GLY A 183 4.34 -20.86 -9.95
N ASP A 184 4.76 -21.47 -8.83
CA ASP A 184 5.98 -21.14 -8.11
C ASP A 184 7.21 -21.75 -8.79
N ARG A 185 7.85 -20.98 -9.67
CA ARG A 185 8.94 -21.43 -10.54
C ARG A 185 10.31 -20.91 -10.15
N TYR A 186 10.36 -19.82 -9.38
CA TYR A 186 11.56 -19.05 -9.10
C TYR A 186 11.89 -19.04 -7.61
N GLY A 187 13.15 -18.79 -7.28
CA GLY A 187 13.65 -18.63 -5.93
C GLY A 187 13.34 -17.26 -5.31
N THR A 188 14.06 -16.94 -4.26
CA THR A 188 13.98 -15.62 -3.61
C THR A 188 14.70 -14.52 -4.40
N ASP A 189 15.61 -14.91 -5.28
CA ASP A 189 16.38 -14.06 -6.19
C ASP A 189 15.53 -13.42 -7.32
N ASP A 190 14.33 -13.92 -7.53
CA ASP A 190 13.37 -13.34 -8.47
C ASP A 190 12.57 -12.16 -7.88
N PHE A 191 12.57 -11.97 -6.58
CA PHE A 191 11.99 -10.75 -6.01
C PHE A 191 12.84 -9.53 -6.35
N VAL A 192 12.20 -8.37 -6.49
CA VAL A 192 12.93 -7.09 -6.44
C VAL A 192 13.68 -7.06 -5.12
N GLU A 193 15.00 -6.90 -5.18
CA GLU A 193 15.90 -7.15 -4.05
C GLU A 193 15.54 -6.33 -2.81
N GLU A 194 15.29 -5.04 -2.99
CA GLU A 194 14.97 -4.14 -1.89
C GLU A 194 13.64 -4.51 -1.24
N PHE A 195 12.63 -4.89 -2.03
CA PHE A 195 11.34 -5.30 -1.49
C PHE A 195 11.44 -6.58 -0.65
N TYR A 196 12.27 -7.54 -1.09
CA TYR A 196 12.48 -8.76 -0.32
C TYR A 196 13.30 -8.51 0.95
N ASN A 197 14.33 -7.67 0.85
CA ASN A 197 15.19 -7.33 1.97
C ASN A 197 14.46 -6.55 3.06
N GLU A 198 13.40 -5.80 2.73
CA GLU A 198 12.54 -5.13 3.71
C GLU A 198 11.99 -6.11 4.76
N GLY A 199 11.62 -7.33 4.34
CA GLY A 199 11.14 -8.40 5.21
C GLY A 199 12.17 -8.97 6.20
N LYS A 200 13.41 -8.47 6.17
CA LYS A 200 14.55 -8.89 7.02
C LYS A 200 15.10 -7.77 7.91
N GLN A 201 14.62 -6.54 7.76
CA GLN A 201 15.16 -5.36 8.45
C GLN A 201 14.53 -5.14 9.83
N TYR A 202 14.57 -6.18 10.68
CA TYR A 202 14.02 -6.18 12.02
C TYR A 202 15.10 -6.27 13.10
N THR A 203 14.73 -6.03 14.37
CA THR A 203 15.60 -6.18 15.55
C THR A 203 15.94 -7.64 15.87
N VAL A 204 15.40 -8.58 15.14
CA VAL A 204 15.63 -10.03 15.20
C VAL A 204 16.09 -10.55 13.85
N GLN A 205 16.94 -11.57 13.87
CA GLN A 205 17.43 -12.18 12.65
C GLN A 205 16.36 -13.11 12.03
N GLY A 206 16.18 -13.03 10.74
CA GLY A 206 15.27 -13.88 9.97
C GLY A 206 14.43 -13.08 8.96
N THR A 207 13.52 -13.77 8.30
CA THR A 207 12.54 -13.21 7.35
C THR A 207 11.16 -13.27 8.01
N TYR A 208 10.55 -12.11 8.31
CA TYR A 208 9.29 -12.04 9.05
C TYR A 208 8.12 -11.55 8.21
N SER A 209 8.38 -11.12 7.00
CA SER A 209 7.33 -10.79 6.03
C SER A 209 7.81 -11.00 4.60
N LEU A 210 6.88 -11.19 3.67
CA LEU A 210 7.14 -11.19 2.23
C LEU A 210 6.55 -9.92 1.61
N PRO A 211 7.22 -9.31 0.62
CA PRO A 211 6.63 -8.20 -0.11
C PRO A 211 5.38 -8.67 -0.86
N PHE A 212 4.38 -7.79 -0.97
CA PHE A 212 3.15 -8.15 -1.66
C PHE A 212 2.76 -7.09 -2.70
N LEU A 213 1.95 -6.12 -2.37
CA LEU A 213 1.54 -5.05 -3.25
C LEU A 213 2.38 -3.81 -2.94
N LYS A 214 3.49 -3.64 -3.67
CA LYS A 214 4.41 -2.53 -3.43
C LYS A 214 4.02 -1.30 -4.25
N SER A 215 4.46 -0.15 -3.79
CA SER A 215 4.31 1.14 -4.46
C SER A 215 5.49 2.05 -4.13
N THR A 216 5.60 3.15 -4.86
CA THR A 216 6.54 4.23 -4.58
C THR A 216 5.85 5.57 -4.83
N GLU A 217 6.52 6.68 -4.60
CA GLU A 217 6.01 7.98 -5.01
C GLU A 217 6.35 8.27 -6.45
N ILE A 218 5.39 8.83 -7.18
CA ILE A 218 5.54 9.33 -8.55
C ILE A 218 4.95 10.73 -8.63
N MET A 219 5.34 11.48 -9.66
CA MET A 219 4.82 12.83 -9.90
C MET A 219 3.88 12.85 -11.09
N PHE A 220 2.67 13.33 -10.86
CA PHE A 220 1.66 13.61 -11.87
C PHE A 220 1.73 15.09 -12.26
N TYR A 221 1.50 15.39 -13.53
CA TYR A 221 1.46 16.78 -14.02
C TYR A 221 0.45 16.98 -15.14
N ASN A 222 -0.13 18.18 -15.19
CA ASN A 222 -1.01 18.60 -16.27
C ASN A 222 -0.14 18.94 -17.50
N MET A 223 -0.17 18.08 -18.52
CA MET A 223 0.66 18.23 -19.72
C MET A 223 0.26 19.47 -20.53
N ASP A 224 -1.01 19.78 -20.62
CA ASP A 224 -1.49 20.90 -21.43
C ASP A 224 -1.01 22.23 -20.84
N ALA A 225 -1.19 22.43 -19.53
CA ALA A 225 -0.65 23.59 -18.83
C ALA A 225 0.88 23.64 -18.87
N LEU A 226 1.54 22.46 -18.81
CA LEU A 226 3.00 22.40 -18.90
C LEU A 226 3.54 22.76 -20.30
N ILE A 227 2.81 22.46 -21.37
CA ILE A 227 3.15 22.93 -22.74
C ILE A 227 3.17 24.45 -22.79
N ASP A 228 2.18 25.13 -22.22
CA ASP A 228 2.12 26.60 -22.18
C ASP A 228 3.28 27.19 -21.37
N VAL A 229 3.63 26.56 -20.25
CA VAL A 229 4.83 26.91 -19.47
C VAL A 229 6.09 26.77 -20.31
N MET A 230 6.27 25.61 -20.96
CA MET A 230 7.48 25.28 -21.71
C MET A 230 7.65 26.12 -22.99
N ALA A 231 6.56 26.64 -23.55
CA ALA A 231 6.63 27.56 -24.71
C ALA A 231 7.50 28.78 -24.45
N THR A 232 7.60 29.22 -23.19
CA THR A 232 8.41 30.37 -22.79
C THR A 232 9.57 30.02 -21.86
N TYR A 233 9.44 28.98 -21.04
CA TYR A 233 10.50 28.51 -20.14
C TYR A 233 11.61 27.75 -20.87
N LYS A 234 11.23 26.92 -21.85
CA LYS A 234 12.14 26.10 -22.67
C LYS A 234 11.72 26.16 -24.15
N PRO A 235 11.80 27.35 -24.82
CA PRO A 235 11.30 27.52 -26.18
C PRO A 235 11.97 26.61 -27.21
N GLU A 236 13.18 26.09 -26.92
CA GLU A 236 13.89 25.11 -27.75
C GLU A 236 13.18 23.73 -27.81
N PHE A 237 12.21 23.48 -26.92
CA PHE A 237 11.39 22.25 -27.01
C PHE A 237 10.34 22.35 -28.12
N ASN A 238 9.99 23.53 -28.56
CA ASN A 238 9.03 23.79 -29.65
C ASN A 238 7.71 23.03 -29.42
N ASN A 239 7.18 23.09 -28.20
CA ASN A 239 5.96 22.41 -27.73
C ASN A 239 5.95 20.88 -27.92
N SER A 240 7.12 20.26 -28.05
CA SER A 240 7.24 18.82 -28.22
C SER A 240 6.95 18.09 -26.91
N LYS A 241 5.83 17.39 -26.82
CA LYS A 241 5.46 16.55 -25.66
C LYS A 241 6.55 15.53 -25.33
N THR A 242 7.21 14.96 -26.34
CA THR A 242 8.34 14.01 -26.12
C THR A 242 9.49 14.67 -25.38
N LYS A 243 9.95 15.86 -25.83
CA LYS A 243 11.03 16.58 -25.14
C LYS A 243 10.63 17.03 -23.73
N ILE A 244 9.37 17.41 -23.54
CA ILE A 244 8.84 17.77 -22.22
C ILE A 244 8.87 16.53 -21.31
N LYS A 245 8.38 15.37 -21.75
CA LYS A 245 8.41 14.10 -20.97
C LYS A 245 9.85 13.71 -20.62
N GLU A 246 10.79 13.81 -21.58
CA GLU A 246 12.20 13.54 -21.32
C GLU A 246 12.81 14.48 -20.29
N TYR A 247 12.49 15.78 -20.36
CA TYR A 247 12.94 16.76 -19.37
C TYR A 247 12.37 16.46 -17.98
N MET A 248 11.06 16.24 -17.89
CA MET A 248 10.38 15.93 -16.63
C MET A 248 10.93 14.65 -15.96
N SER A 249 11.28 13.64 -16.75
CA SER A 249 11.82 12.38 -16.21
C SER A 249 13.24 12.48 -15.64
N ARG A 250 13.93 13.60 -15.84
CA ARG A 250 15.34 13.82 -15.43
C ARG A 250 15.53 15.00 -14.50
N LEU A 251 14.44 15.61 -14.02
CA LEU A 251 14.52 16.78 -13.17
C LEU A 251 15.32 16.52 -11.90
N SER A 252 16.29 17.39 -11.63
CA SER A 252 16.79 17.57 -10.28
C SER A 252 15.76 18.30 -9.43
N TRP A 253 15.88 18.19 -8.09
CA TRP A 253 15.00 18.92 -7.19
C TRP A 253 15.14 20.44 -7.39
N ASP A 254 16.36 20.94 -7.61
CA ASP A 254 16.62 22.35 -7.82
C ASP A 254 15.96 22.87 -9.11
N ASP A 255 16.14 22.14 -10.24
CA ASP A 255 15.46 22.48 -11.51
C ASP A 255 13.93 22.45 -11.36
N PHE A 256 13.41 21.52 -10.58
CA PHE A 256 11.98 21.42 -10.31
C PHE A 256 11.47 22.63 -9.50
N ILE A 257 12.22 23.06 -8.49
CA ILE A 257 11.87 24.26 -7.71
C ILE A 257 11.94 25.50 -8.59
N ASP A 258 12.93 25.62 -9.47
CA ASP A 258 13.00 26.73 -10.43
C ASP A 258 11.81 26.73 -11.40
N LEU A 259 11.39 25.55 -11.87
CA LEU A 259 10.17 25.40 -12.65
C LEU A 259 8.92 25.82 -11.84
N CYS A 260 8.81 25.44 -10.58
CA CYS A 260 7.72 25.88 -9.71
C CYS A 260 7.69 27.40 -9.50
N ARG A 261 8.85 28.05 -9.35
CA ARG A 261 8.95 29.52 -9.30
C ARG A 261 8.47 30.17 -10.59
N TYR A 262 8.87 29.59 -11.73
CA TYR A 262 8.42 30.05 -13.03
C TYR A 262 6.92 29.92 -13.21
N VAL A 263 6.33 28.76 -12.85
CA VAL A 263 4.88 28.52 -12.86
C VAL A 263 4.16 29.55 -12.00
N LYS A 264 4.63 29.78 -10.77
CA LYS A 264 4.02 30.77 -9.88
C LYS A 264 4.02 32.19 -10.47
N THR A 265 5.14 32.60 -11.05
CA THR A 265 5.30 33.97 -11.52
C THR A 265 4.56 34.21 -12.84
N ASN A 266 4.55 33.24 -13.75
CA ASN A 266 4.08 33.43 -15.11
C ASN A 266 2.73 32.78 -15.39
N LEU A 267 2.52 31.51 -14.98
CA LEU A 267 1.28 30.79 -15.27
C LEU A 267 0.15 31.22 -14.34
N MET A 268 0.39 31.26 -13.02
CA MET A 268 -0.64 31.59 -12.03
C MET A 268 -1.10 33.06 -12.12
N SER A 269 -0.39 33.91 -12.83
CA SER A 269 -0.83 35.27 -13.15
C SER A 269 -1.69 35.36 -14.42
N ASN A 270 -1.78 34.28 -15.20
CA ASN A 270 -2.60 34.22 -16.39
C ASN A 270 -4.07 33.88 -16.00
N PRO A 271 -5.06 34.70 -16.44
CA PRO A 271 -6.48 34.45 -16.13
C PRO A 271 -7.01 33.08 -16.56
N ASP A 272 -6.41 32.43 -17.56
CA ASP A 272 -6.79 31.11 -18.03
C ASP A 272 -6.49 30.02 -17.00
N TYR A 273 -5.59 30.30 -16.05
CA TYR A 273 -5.16 29.38 -14.96
C TYR A 273 -5.54 29.91 -13.57
N ASN A 274 -6.64 30.64 -13.46
CA ASN A 274 -7.09 31.27 -12.23
C ASN A 274 -7.47 30.28 -11.11
N MET A 275 -7.63 29.00 -11.42
CA MET A 275 -7.88 27.93 -10.44
C MET A 275 -6.61 27.49 -9.71
N LEU A 276 -5.41 27.73 -10.27
CA LEU A 276 -4.16 27.34 -9.64
C LEU A 276 -3.93 28.10 -8.33
N GLU A 277 -3.84 27.36 -7.23
CA GLU A 277 -3.54 27.87 -5.90
C GLU A 277 -2.05 27.74 -5.54
N VAL A 278 -1.39 26.71 -6.08
CA VAL A 278 0.00 26.38 -5.78
C VAL A 278 0.62 25.58 -6.93
N PRO A 279 1.92 25.75 -7.25
CA PRO A 279 2.56 24.93 -8.29
C PRO A 279 2.58 23.43 -7.94
N MET A 280 3.00 23.05 -6.71
CA MET A 280 3.24 21.66 -6.30
C MET A 280 2.46 21.30 -5.04
N PHE A 281 1.85 20.11 -5.07
CA PHE A 281 1.26 19.45 -3.89
C PHE A 281 1.98 18.13 -3.60
N TYR A 282 2.35 17.89 -2.35
CA TYR A 282 2.99 16.64 -1.91
C TYR A 282 2.08 15.89 -0.91
N ASP A 283 1.70 14.66 -1.23
CA ASP A 283 0.66 13.92 -0.50
C ASP A 283 1.09 13.39 0.87
N SER A 284 2.37 13.11 1.06
CA SER A 284 2.84 12.50 2.30
C SER A 284 3.99 13.29 2.92
N ASP A 285 3.69 14.03 3.97
CA ASP A 285 4.70 14.77 4.74
C ASP A 285 5.78 13.83 5.30
N ALA A 286 5.41 12.63 5.76
CA ALA A 286 6.38 11.65 6.27
C ALA A 286 7.30 11.12 5.16
N ASN A 287 6.75 10.84 3.97
CA ASN A 287 7.56 10.36 2.85
C ASN A 287 8.50 11.45 2.34
N LEU A 288 8.00 12.69 2.20
CA LEU A 288 8.85 13.82 1.83
C LEU A 288 10.02 13.95 2.79
N PHE A 289 9.76 13.92 4.10
CA PHE A 289 10.82 13.98 5.12
C PHE A 289 11.83 12.85 4.93
N ILE A 290 11.38 11.58 4.92
CA ILE A 290 12.26 10.41 4.85
C ILE A 290 13.05 10.39 3.55
N THR A 291 12.38 10.56 2.40
CA THR A 291 13.03 10.55 1.08
C THR A 291 14.15 11.61 1.02
N LYS A 292 13.87 12.82 1.53
CA LYS A 292 14.86 13.90 1.51
C LYS A 292 15.99 13.72 2.51
N MET A 293 15.74 13.09 3.67
CA MET A 293 16.82 12.67 4.56
C MET A 293 17.84 11.79 3.82
N TYR A 294 17.36 10.75 3.14
CA TYR A 294 18.23 9.82 2.39
C TYR A 294 18.90 10.48 1.18
N GLN A 295 18.15 11.23 0.36
CA GLN A 295 18.71 11.92 -0.80
C GLN A 295 19.76 12.96 -0.40
N ASN A 296 19.62 13.59 0.77
CA ASN A 296 20.60 14.52 1.35
C ASN A 296 21.68 13.82 2.19
N LYS A 297 21.69 12.49 2.20
CA LYS A 297 22.66 11.69 2.98
C LYS A 297 22.66 12.06 4.46
N ILE A 298 21.48 12.31 5.02
CA ILE A 298 21.25 12.53 6.44
C ILE A 298 20.72 11.22 7.03
N PRO A 299 21.45 10.56 7.96
CA PRO A 299 20.97 9.33 8.58
C PRO A 299 19.63 9.53 9.30
N TYR A 300 18.65 8.70 8.95
CA TYR A 300 17.29 8.75 9.50
C TYR A 300 17.16 7.88 10.75
N SER A 301 17.26 6.59 10.59
CA SER A 301 17.16 5.61 11.67
C SER A 301 17.96 4.35 11.36
N SER A 302 18.35 3.61 12.40
CA SER A 302 19.09 2.37 12.29
C SER A 302 18.71 1.38 13.38
N ILE A 303 19.14 0.12 13.21
CA ILE A 303 19.12 -0.90 14.26
C ILE A 303 20.54 -1.08 14.76
N ASN A 304 20.76 -0.86 16.05
CA ASN A 304 22.04 -1.04 16.69
C ASN A 304 21.90 -1.99 17.88
N ASN A 305 22.66 -3.09 17.89
CA ASN A 305 22.61 -4.12 18.93
C ASN A 305 21.19 -4.62 19.23
N GLY A 306 20.38 -4.86 18.18
CA GLY A 306 19.00 -5.34 18.29
C GLY A 306 18.00 -4.32 18.84
N LYS A 307 18.35 -3.03 18.83
CA LYS A 307 17.47 -1.93 19.25
C LYS A 307 17.39 -0.87 18.16
N GLY A 308 16.22 -0.27 18.03
CA GLY A 308 16.03 0.89 17.16
C GLY A 308 16.79 2.11 17.67
N LYS A 309 17.25 2.95 16.76
CA LYS A 309 17.95 4.20 17.02
C LYS A 309 17.47 5.28 16.05
N ILE A 310 17.25 6.47 16.56
CA ILE A 310 16.95 7.67 15.76
C ILE A 310 18.28 8.36 15.45
N ASP A 311 18.78 8.25 14.22
CA ASP A 311 20.13 8.72 13.90
C ASP A 311 20.21 10.24 13.72
N PHE A 312 19.12 10.90 13.34
CA PHE A 312 19.11 12.37 13.23
C PHE A 312 19.04 13.10 14.60
N GLN A 313 18.99 12.38 15.73
CA GLN A 313 19.20 12.98 17.05
C GLN A 313 20.66 13.37 17.32
N GLU A 314 21.61 12.81 16.57
CA GLU A 314 23.02 13.17 16.70
C GLU A 314 23.26 14.60 16.20
N THR A 315 24.09 15.37 16.93
CA THR A 315 24.23 16.82 16.71
C THR A 315 24.48 17.22 15.25
N ALA A 316 25.37 16.49 14.56
CA ALA A 316 25.68 16.80 13.15
C ALA A 316 24.48 16.55 12.22
N ASN A 317 23.75 15.45 12.44
CA ASN A 317 22.57 15.08 11.66
C ASN A 317 21.38 15.97 12.03
N PHE A 318 21.24 16.30 13.33
CA PHE A 318 20.21 17.23 13.81
C PHE A 318 20.28 18.58 13.11
N ASN A 319 21.49 19.19 13.03
CA ASN A 319 21.66 20.46 12.35
C ASN A 319 21.33 20.38 10.86
N LYS A 320 21.78 19.33 10.17
CA LYS A 320 21.41 19.10 8.75
C LYS A 320 19.90 18.92 8.58
N THR A 321 19.22 18.25 9.51
CA THR A 321 17.76 18.09 9.50
C THR A 321 17.06 19.44 9.66
N VAL A 322 17.56 20.29 10.57
CA VAL A 322 17.05 21.67 10.72
C VAL A 322 17.23 22.49 9.43
N ASP A 323 18.40 22.40 8.81
CA ASP A 323 18.68 23.11 7.54
C ASP A 323 17.72 22.64 6.44
N MET A 324 17.54 21.34 6.28
CA MET A 324 16.61 20.74 5.33
C MET A 324 15.16 21.20 5.58
N LEU A 325 14.69 21.19 6.82
CA LEU A 325 13.34 21.63 7.16
C LEU A 325 13.13 23.13 6.92
N ASP A 326 14.16 23.96 7.15
CA ASP A 326 14.09 25.39 6.83
C ASP A 326 13.98 25.65 5.32
N GLU A 327 14.65 24.83 4.50
CA GLU A 327 14.49 24.90 3.04
C GLU A 327 13.03 24.69 2.65
N TYR A 328 12.37 23.63 3.15
CA TYR A 328 10.95 23.36 2.86
C TYR A 328 10.02 24.45 3.43
N ARG A 329 10.33 24.96 4.64
CA ARG A 329 9.60 26.10 5.21
C ARG A 329 9.64 27.31 4.26
N GLN A 330 10.78 27.62 3.67
CA GLN A 330 10.92 28.70 2.72
C GLN A 330 10.12 28.42 1.44
N LEU A 331 10.18 27.22 0.87
CA LEU A 331 9.38 26.86 -0.31
C LEU A 331 7.87 27.01 -0.05
N TYR A 332 7.42 26.65 1.14
CA TYR A 332 6.03 26.85 1.54
C TYR A 332 5.70 28.33 1.74
N ALA A 333 6.54 29.10 2.43
CA ALA A 333 6.35 30.53 2.64
C ALA A 333 6.35 31.31 1.29
N ASP A 334 7.17 30.86 0.34
CA ASP A 334 7.19 31.39 -1.03
C ASP A 334 5.97 30.91 -1.84
N GLY A 335 5.05 30.10 -1.29
CA GLY A 335 3.87 29.58 -1.97
C GLY A 335 4.19 28.71 -3.18
N LEU A 336 5.31 27.98 -3.18
CA LEU A 336 5.72 27.06 -4.25
C LEU A 336 5.20 25.65 -4.02
N MET A 337 4.93 25.29 -2.78
CA MET A 337 4.44 23.98 -2.40
C MET A 337 3.40 24.03 -1.30
N THR A 338 2.62 22.95 -1.21
CA THR A 338 1.80 22.62 -0.05
C THR A 338 1.78 21.11 0.16
N THR A 339 1.24 20.64 1.29
CA THR A 339 1.16 19.22 1.62
C THR A 339 -0.21 18.84 2.16
N LYS A 340 -0.47 17.53 2.23
CA LYS A 340 -1.66 16.98 2.88
C LYS A 340 -1.77 17.42 4.35
N GLY A 341 -0.67 17.44 5.09
CA GLY A 341 -0.65 17.90 6.49
C GLY A 341 -1.02 19.37 6.65
N ILE A 342 -0.78 20.20 5.65
CA ILE A 342 -1.17 21.61 5.63
C ILE A 342 -2.66 21.79 5.27
N LYS A 343 -3.10 21.10 4.20
CA LYS A 343 -4.43 21.33 3.59
C LYS A 343 -5.51 20.39 4.15
N ASN A 344 -5.13 19.32 4.84
CA ASN A 344 -6.02 18.26 5.34
C ASN A 344 -6.89 17.63 4.24
N THR A 345 -6.36 17.55 3.02
CA THR A 345 -6.93 16.88 1.85
C THR A 345 -5.83 16.27 1.00
N TYR A 346 -6.17 15.41 0.06
CA TYR A 346 -5.19 14.79 -0.83
C TYR A 346 -4.79 15.72 -1.99
N GLY A 347 -3.56 15.56 -2.48
CA GLY A 347 -3.05 16.26 -3.64
C GLY A 347 -3.81 15.90 -4.91
N SER A 348 -4.35 14.69 -4.98
CA SER A 348 -5.22 14.25 -6.07
C SER A 348 -6.48 15.12 -6.22
N ASP A 349 -7.09 15.59 -5.11
CA ASP A 349 -8.24 16.50 -5.16
C ASP A 349 -7.84 17.88 -5.71
N TYR A 350 -6.62 18.34 -5.38
CA TYR A 350 -6.06 19.57 -5.92
C TYR A 350 -5.70 19.43 -7.40
N PHE A 351 -5.10 18.31 -7.76
CA PHE A 351 -4.62 18.06 -9.11
C PHE A 351 -5.77 17.89 -10.12
N THR A 352 -6.74 17.03 -9.79
CA THR A 352 -7.91 16.82 -10.65
C THR A 352 -8.86 18.02 -10.70
N GLY A 353 -8.80 18.88 -9.66
CA GLY A 353 -9.48 20.18 -9.62
C GLY A 353 -8.67 21.34 -10.19
N GLU A 354 -7.55 21.07 -10.88
CA GLU A 354 -6.67 22.06 -11.52
C GLU A 354 -6.12 23.13 -10.56
N LYS A 355 -6.05 22.83 -9.26
CA LYS A 355 -5.54 23.74 -8.21
C LYS A 355 -4.04 23.64 -8.00
N CYS A 356 -3.40 22.60 -8.50
CA CYS A 356 -1.95 22.48 -8.62
C CYS A 356 -1.55 21.92 -9.97
N LEU A 357 -0.35 22.29 -10.45
CA LEU A 357 0.19 21.78 -11.70
C LEU A 357 0.86 20.42 -11.53
N PHE A 358 1.51 20.23 -10.37
CA PHE A 358 2.24 19.02 -10.00
C PHE A 358 1.66 18.41 -8.74
N SER A 359 1.36 17.10 -8.77
CA SER A 359 0.96 16.31 -7.61
C SER A 359 1.95 15.18 -7.42
N ILE A 360 2.55 15.07 -6.22
CA ILE A 360 3.45 13.97 -5.86
C ILE A 360 2.74 13.09 -4.84
N GLY A 361 2.56 11.83 -5.19
CA GLY A 361 1.85 10.88 -4.35
C GLY A 361 2.20 9.44 -4.69
N SER A 362 1.56 8.51 -3.97
CA SER A 362 1.80 7.08 -4.14
C SER A 362 1.33 6.58 -5.50
N SER A 363 2.15 5.73 -6.15
CA SER A 363 1.72 4.96 -7.33
C SER A 363 0.51 4.07 -7.01
N GLY A 364 0.40 3.54 -5.77
CA GLY A 364 -0.75 2.77 -5.29
C GLY A 364 -2.04 3.58 -5.13
N GLY A 365 -2.04 4.87 -5.44
CA GLY A 365 -3.19 5.77 -5.49
C GLY A 365 -3.32 6.49 -6.83
N SER A 366 -2.69 5.97 -7.89
CA SER A 366 -2.62 6.64 -9.20
C SER A 366 -4.00 7.01 -9.75
N GLY A 367 -4.99 6.12 -9.60
CA GLY A 367 -6.33 6.35 -10.12
C GLY A 367 -7.00 7.62 -9.60
N TYR A 368 -6.69 8.04 -8.38
CA TYR A 368 -7.22 9.29 -7.81
C TYR A 368 -6.63 10.55 -8.48
N ASN A 369 -5.47 10.43 -9.13
CA ASN A 369 -4.84 11.52 -9.87
C ASN A 369 -5.22 11.55 -11.35
N PHE A 370 -6.12 10.67 -11.81
CA PHE A 370 -6.55 10.68 -13.19
C PHE A 370 -7.61 11.75 -13.41
N PRO A 371 -7.35 12.76 -14.26
CA PRO A 371 -8.35 13.76 -14.58
C PRO A 371 -9.57 13.13 -15.23
N GLN A 372 -10.72 13.76 -15.07
CA GLN A 372 -11.92 13.36 -15.82
C GLN A 372 -11.60 13.42 -17.31
N ALA A 373 -12.30 12.59 -18.10
CA ALA A 373 -12.10 12.55 -19.55
C ALA A 373 -12.17 13.97 -20.12
N GLU A 374 -11.15 14.34 -20.92
CA GLU A 374 -11.05 15.60 -21.64
C GLU A 374 -10.74 16.87 -20.78
N ALA A 375 -10.53 16.75 -19.46
CA ALA A 375 -10.13 17.93 -18.67
C ALA A 375 -8.73 18.42 -19.08
N PHE A 376 -7.75 17.52 -19.07
CA PHE A 376 -6.39 17.75 -19.55
C PHE A 376 -5.63 16.45 -19.80
N GLU A 377 -4.53 16.50 -20.56
CA GLU A 377 -3.66 15.35 -20.77
C GLU A 377 -2.80 15.11 -19.53
N LEU A 378 -2.86 13.87 -19.01
CA LEU A 378 -2.03 13.43 -17.89
C LEU A 378 -0.59 13.17 -18.32
N GLY A 379 0.37 13.76 -17.60
CA GLY A 379 1.77 13.36 -17.63
C GLY A 379 2.17 12.71 -16.31
N VAL A 380 3.07 11.73 -16.38
CA VAL A 380 3.60 11.02 -15.20
C VAL A 380 5.11 10.89 -15.33
N CYS A 381 5.83 11.12 -14.24
CA CYS A 381 7.26 10.92 -14.19
C CYS A 381 7.71 10.55 -12.76
N ARG A 382 9.01 10.22 -12.61
CA ARG A 382 9.62 10.02 -11.29
C ARG A 382 9.64 11.31 -10.47
N VAL A 383 9.68 11.17 -9.16
CA VAL A 383 9.89 12.32 -8.25
C VAL A 383 11.30 12.90 -8.48
N PRO A 384 11.45 14.23 -8.58
CA PRO A 384 12.75 14.87 -8.74
C PRO A 384 13.72 14.53 -7.60
N VAL A 385 15.00 14.35 -7.90
CA VAL A 385 16.01 13.91 -6.95
C VAL A 385 16.92 15.03 -6.49
N SER A 386 17.31 14.98 -5.21
CA SER A 386 18.36 15.86 -4.65
C SER A 386 19.72 15.17 -4.74
N ASN A 387 20.76 15.98 -4.94
CA ASN A 387 22.18 15.52 -4.90
C ASN A 387 22.50 14.34 -5.84
N ASN A 388 21.84 14.23 -6.97
CA ASN A 388 21.97 13.10 -7.91
C ASN A 388 21.84 11.72 -7.21
N THR A 389 20.98 11.62 -6.23
CA THR A 389 20.75 10.40 -5.47
C THR A 389 19.34 9.87 -5.79
N PRO A 390 19.18 8.99 -6.79
CA PRO A 390 17.86 8.47 -7.21
C PRO A 390 17.39 7.38 -6.24
N LEU A 391 17.03 7.80 -5.04
CA LEU A 391 16.46 6.94 -4.00
C LEU A 391 15.01 7.34 -3.77
N TYR A 392 14.11 6.36 -3.79
CA TYR A 392 12.67 6.54 -3.65
C TYR A 392 12.14 5.70 -2.50
N VAL A 393 11.09 6.18 -1.83
CA VAL A 393 10.51 5.44 -0.71
C VAL A 393 9.84 4.16 -1.21
N SER A 394 10.15 3.03 -0.57
CA SER A 394 9.37 1.79 -0.72
C SER A 394 8.11 1.90 0.13
N GLN A 395 6.98 1.66 -0.48
CA GLN A 395 5.67 1.70 0.15
C GLN A 395 4.89 0.42 -0.17
N GLY A 396 3.70 0.32 0.40
CA GLY A 396 2.81 -0.81 0.22
C GLY A 396 3.07 -1.93 1.23
N PRO A 397 2.07 -2.80 1.40
CA PRO A 397 2.09 -3.83 2.44
C PRO A 397 3.01 -4.99 2.12
N THR A 398 3.37 -5.68 3.18
CA THR A 398 3.94 -7.01 3.19
C THR A 398 2.90 -8.02 3.67
N LEU A 399 3.17 -9.32 3.49
CA LEU A 399 2.42 -10.44 4.09
C LEU A 399 3.18 -10.94 5.30
N ALA A 400 2.58 -10.88 6.47
CA ALA A 400 3.09 -11.48 7.70
C ALA A 400 2.25 -12.71 8.07
N MET A 401 2.90 -13.71 8.68
CA MET A 401 2.26 -14.94 9.19
C MET A 401 2.33 -14.97 10.70
N PHE A 402 1.29 -15.50 11.32
CA PHE A 402 1.15 -15.47 12.77
C PHE A 402 0.97 -16.87 13.36
N ASN A 403 1.38 -17.01 14.62
CA ASN A 403 0.97 -18.12 15.46
C ASN A 403 -0.43 -17.82 16.02
N ASP A 404 -1.45 -18.52 15.51
CA ASP A 404 -2.83 -18.38 15.98
C ASP A 404 -3.01 -19.14 17.30
N ARG A 405 -3.02 -18.40 18.39
CA ARG A 405 -3.15 -18.94 19.74
C ARG A 405 -4.52 -19.58 20.05
N GLY A 406 -5.50 -19.33 19.20
CA GLY A 406 -6.82 -19.97 19.27
C GLY A 406 -6.87 -21.38 18.70
N LEU A 407 -5.78 -21.86 18.08
CA LEU A 407 -5.68 -23.18 17.48
C LEU A 407 -4.77 -24.12 18.30
N SER A 408 -4.97 -25.44 18.17
CA SER A 408 -3.98 -26.41 18.64
C SER A 408 -2.68 -26.27 17.83
N SER A 409 -1.57 -26.79 18.35
CA SER A 409 -0.27 -26.75 17.66
C SER A 409 -0.33 -27.39 16.27
N GLU A 410 -1.04 -28.51 16.13
CA GLU A 410 -1.18 -29.25 14.88
C GLU A 410 -2.05 -28.47 13.88
N ALA A 411 -3.19 -27.93 14.34
CA ALA A 411 -4.07 -27.12 13.51
C ALA A 411 -3.37 -25.82 13.04
N ASN A 412 -2.61 -25.19 13.94
CA ASN A 412 -1.83 -23.99 13.63
C ASN A 412 -0.72 -24.29 12.60
N ALA A 413 0.03 -25.39 12.78
CA ALA A 413 1.06 -25.81 11.82
C ALA A 413 0.46 -26.11 10.44
N LEU A 414 -0.70 -26.77 10.38
CA LEU A 414 -1.41 -27.04 9.14
C LEU A 414 -1.88 -25.73 8.46
N ALA A 415 -2.49 -24.82 9.23
CA ALA A 415 -2.92 -23.52 8.72
C ALA A 415 -1.74 -22.69 8.20
N GLN A 416 -0.60 -22.67 8.91
CA GLN A 416 0.63 -21.99 8.46
C GLN A 416 1.20 -22.61 7.18
N LYS A 417 1.18 -23.94 7.03
CA LYS A 417 1.62 -24.60 5.80
C LYS A 417 0.83 -24.11 4.59
N TYR A 418 -0.49 -24.02 4.70
CA TYR A 418 -1.33 -23.57 3.58
C TYR A 418 -1.36 -22.04 3.43
N ALA A 419 -1.16 -21.28 4.50
CA ALA A 419 -0.89 -19.86 4.43
C ALA A 419 0.41 -19.59 3.64
N TRP A 420 1.49 -20.35 3.92
CA TRP A 420 2.73 -20.26 3.16
C TRP A 420 2.54 -20.56 1.66
N LYS A 421 1.84 -21.64 1.33
CA LYS A 421 1.52 -21.98 -0.05
C LYS A 421 0.72 -20.88 -0.74
N PHE A 422 -0.24 -20.28 -0.03
CA PHE A 422 -1.03 -19.16 -0.55
C PHE A 422 -0.19 -17.90 -0.74
N MET A 423 0.68 -17.55 0.22
CA MET A 423 1.62 -16.44 0.08
C MET A 423 2.48 -16.59 -1.18
N LYS A 424 3.07 -17.78 -1.40
CA LYS A 424 3.83 -18.08 -2.63
C LYS A 424 2.98 -17.96 -3.89
N TYR A 425 1.75 -18.46 -3.84
CA TYR A 425 0.85 -18.44 -4.98
C TYR A 425 0.49 -17.01 -5.40
N ILE A 426 0.06 -16.15 -4.46
CA ILE A 426 -0.32 -14.77 -4.77
C ILE A 426 0.87 -13.85 -5.05
N THR A 427 2.09 -14.27 -4.73
CA THR A 427 3.33 -13.55 -5.06
C THR A 427 4.12 -14.19 -6.19
N ASN A 428 3.62 -15.23 -6.89
CA ASN A 428 4.27 -15.74 -8.08
C ASN A 428 4.13 -14.73 -9.25
N ALA A 429 4.95 -14.90 -10.30
CA ALA A 429 5.01 -13.96 -11.41
C ALA A 429 3.62 -13.62 -12.01
N GLN A 430 2.87 -14.65 -12.40
CA GLN A 430 1.58 -14.47 -13.07
C GLN A 430 0.51 -13.90 -12.12
N ALA A 431 0.36 -14.47 -10.92
CA ALA A 431 -0.66 -14.01 -9.97
C ALA A 431 -0.37 -12.59 -9.47
N SER A 432 0.92 -12.26 -9.22
CA SER A 432 1.33 -10.92 -8.81
C SER A 432 1.01 -9.88 -9.89
N ALA A 433 1.34 -10.17 -11.16
CA ALA A 433 0.98 -9.29 -12.28
C ALA A 433 -0.54 -9.10 -12.38
N GLU A 434 -1.31 -10.19 -12.35
CA GLU A 434 -2.77 -10.14 -12.47
C GLU A 434 -3.45 -9.42 -11.30
N ILE A 435 -2.98 -9.58 -10.06
CA ILE A 435 -3.54 -8.89 -8.90
C ILE A 435 -3.25 -7.39 -8.99
N CYS A 436 -2.03 -6.99 -9.38
CA CYS A 436 -1.66 -5.59 -9.50
C CYS A 436 -2.46 -4.89 -10.60
N VAL A 437 -2.53 -5.48 -11.80
CA VAL A 437 -3.25 -4.89 -12.94
C VAL A 437 -4.76 -4.87 -12.73
N ASN A 438 -5.35 -6.01 -12.33
CA ASN A 438 -6.80 -6.11 -12.13
C ASN A 438 -7.29 -5.36 -10.89
N GLY A 439 -6.42 -5.15 -9.90
CA GLY A 439 -6.70 -4.32 -8.73
C GLY A 439 -6.85 -2.85 -9.06
N SER A 440 -6.28 -2.41 -10.20
CA SER A 440 -6.43 -1.06 -10.75
C SER A 440 -6.23 0.07 -9.72
N GLU A 441 -5.25 -0.12 -8.80
CA GLU A 441 -4.89 0.88 -7.79
C GLU A 441 -3.48 1.46 -8.02
N GLY A 442 -2.68 0.84 -8.94
CA GLY A 442 -1.31 1.26 -9.25
C GLY A 442 -0.24 0.63 -8.35
N TYR A 443 -0.58 -0.43 -7.62
CA TYR A 443 0.41 -1.29 -6.97
C TYR A 443 1.22 -2.05 -8.01
N ILE A 444 2.49 -2.29 -7.71
CA ILE A 444 3.45 -2.94 -8.60
C ILE A 444 3.74 -4.38 -8.16
N PRO A 445 3.97 -5.28 -9.12
CA PRO A 445 4.41 -6.64 -8.85
C PRO A 445 5.76 -6.67 -8.11
N VAL A 446 5.92 -7.70 -7.28
CA VAL A 446 7.10 -7.83 -6.41
C VAL A 446 8.17 -8.77 -6.96
N ARG A 447 7.91 -9.39 -8.12
CA ARG A 447 8.81 -10.31 -8.81
C ARG A 447 9.33 -9.71 -10.11
N ASN A 448 10.61 -9.85 -10.39
CA ASN A 448 11.20 -9.42 -11.66
C ASN A 448 10.56 -10.15 -12.84
N SER A 449 10.32 -11.46 -12.73
CA SER A 449 9.66 -12.25 -13.78
C SER A 449 8.18 -11.88 -14.00
N ALA A 450 7.54 -11.16 -13.10
CA ALA A 450 6.15 -10.70 -13.28
C ALA A 450 6.04 -9.68 -14.42
N TYR A 451 7.05 -8.83 -14.55
CA TYR A 451 7.14 -7.82 -15.61
C TYR A 451 7.36 -8.42 -17.01
N GLU A 452 7.83 -9.67 -17.08
CA GLU A 452 8.07 -10.42 -18.33
C GLU A 452 6.88 -11.29 -18.75
N THR A 453 5.83 -11.38 -17.92
CA THR A 453 4.63 -12.16 -18.27
C THR A 453 3.93 -11.57 -19.49
N ALA A 454 3.38 -12.42 -20.36
CA ALA A 454 2.63 -11.97 -21.51
C ALA A 454 1.46 -11.07 -21.12
N PHE A 455 0.80 -11.38 -20.00
CA PHE A 455 -0.30 -10.58 -19.44
C PHE A 455 0.14 -9.15 -19.10
N PHE A 456 1.28 -8.99 -18.40
CA PHE A 456 1.77 -7.67 -18.02
C PHE A 456 2.24 -6.86 -19.23
N GLN A 457 2.94 -7.53 -20.19
CA GLN A 457 3.41 -6.88 -21.41
C GLN A 457 2.24 -6.41 -22.29
N GLU A 458 1.20 -7.24 -22.46
CA GLU A 458 -0.02 -6.88 -23.20
C GLU A 458 -0.70 -5.64 -22.57
N PHE A 459 -0.83 -5.61 -21.24
CA PHE A 459 -1.36 -4.45 -20.53
C PHE A 459 -0.50 -3.18 -20.75
N MET A 460 0.84 -3.31 -20.72
CA MET A 460 1.73 -2.18 -20.96
C MET A 460 1.63 -1.65 -22.39
N ASP A 461 1.44 -2.53 -23.38
CA ASP A 461 1.30 -2.19 -24.80
C ASP A 461 -0.04 -1.48 -25.10
N GLU A 462 -1.09 -1.72 -24.32
CA GLU A 462 -2.37 -1.00 -24.42
C GLU A 462 -2.22 0.49 -24.11
N GLY A 463 -1.20 0.89 -23.35
CA GLY A 463 -0.81 2.28 -23.13
C GLY A 463 -1.79 3.10 -22.31
N GLU A 464 -2.65 2.45 -21.52
CA GLU A 464 -3.60 3.11 -20.64
C GLU A 464 -2.94 3.97 -19.56
N ARG A 465 -3.71 4.79 -18.85
CA ARG A 465 -3.20 5.71 -17.82
C ARG A 465 -2.41 5.00 -16.72
N TYR A 466 -2.87 3.83 -16.28
CA TYR A 466 -2.14 3.01 -15.32
C TYR A 466 -0.81 2.50 -15.90
N ALA A 467 -0.78 2.09 -17.17
CA ALA A 467 0.46 1.65 -17.83
C ALA A 467 1.53 2.76 -17.81
N GLN A 468 1.15 4.04 -17.93
CA GLN A 468 2.09 5.15 -17.79
C GLN A 468 2.70 5.24 -16.38
N CYS A 469 1.90 4.99 -15.33
CA CYS A 469 2.37 4.95 -13.95
C CYS A 469 3.31 3.75 -13.71
N TYR A 470 2.92 2.57 -14.19
CA TYR A 470 3.77 1.36 -14.12
C TYR A 470 5.09 1.55 -14.85
N LYS A 471 5.07 2.22 -16.01
CA LYS A 471 6.29 2.47 -16.78
C LYS A 471 7.34 3.23 -15.98
N VAL A 472 6.95 4.27 -15.24
CA VAL A 472 7.87 5.04 -14.38
C VAL A 472 8.55 4.12 -13.37
N VAL A 473 7.78 3.25 -12.71
CA VAL A 473 8.29 2.35 -11.67
C VAL A 473 9.17 1.25 -12.27
N VAL A 474 8.76 0.68 -13.41
CA VAL A 474 9.55 -0.34 -14.14
C VAL A 474 10.87 0.25 -14.65
N ASP A 475 10.83 1.49 -15.15
CA ASP A 475 12.06 2.18 -15.59
C ASP A 475 13.00 2.43 -14.38
N ASP A 476 12.47 2.71 -13.18
CA ASP A 476 13.27 2.87 -11.96
C ASP A 476 13.89 1.53 -11.51
N ILE A 477 13.14 0.42 -11.50
CA ILE A 477 13.64 -0.92 -11.17
C ILE A 477 14.77 -1.34 -12.14
N ASN A 478 14.67 -0.96 -13.41
CA ASN A 478 15.65 -1.30 -14.45
C ASN A 478 16.81 -0.28 -14.56
N SER A 479 16.91 0.67 -13.65
CA SER A 479 17.94 1.71 -13.65
C SER A 479 18.85 1.61 -12.43
N ASP A 480 19.73 2.62 -12.23
CA ASP A 480 20.53 2.78 -11.02
C ASP A 480 19.73 3.39 -9.84
N ALA A 481 18.41 3.49 -9.98
CA ALA A 481 17.54 3.93 -8.90
C ALA A 481 17.39 2.83 -7.86
N GLY A 482 17.30 3.22 -6.58
CA GLY A 482 17.12 2.30 -5.46
C GLY A 482 15.85 2.61 -4.69
N TYR A 483 15.32 1.61 -4.01
CA TYR A 483 14.23 1.80 -3.06
C TYR A 483 14.76 1.90 -1.64
N LEU A 484 14.26 2.88 -0.90
CA LEU A 484 14.62 3.10 0.49
C LEU A 484 13.98 2.03 1.37
N ILE A 485 14.82 1.34 2.11
CA ILE A 485 14.42 0.41 3.14
C ILE A 485 14.73 1.07 4.48
N SER A 486 13.69 1.41 5.23
CA SER A 486 13.85 1.87 6.61
C SER A 486 13.87 0.67 7.55
N PRO A 487 14.86 0.55 8.45
CA PRO A 487 14.85 -0.49 9.46
C PRO A 487 13.61 -0.39 10.34
N ALA A 488 12.92 -1.53 10.53
CA ALA A 488 11.70 -1.60 11.31
C ALA A 488 11.99 -2.13 12.73
N PHE A 489 11.57 -1.37 13.73
CA PHE A 489 11.76 -1.66 15.14
C PHE A 489 10.56 -1.15 15.94
N LYS A 490 10.43 -1.58 17.19
CA LYS A 490 9.36 -1.09 18.06
C LYS A 490 9.32 0.43 18.06
N GLY A 491 8.17 0.99 17.69
CA GLY A 491 7.97 2.44 17.61
C GLY A 491 8.44 3.09 16.31
N SER A 492 8.95 2.36 15.30
CA SER A 492 9.32 2.95 14.00
C SER A 492 8.11 3.55 13.26
N ALA A 493 6.92 2.95 13.36
CA ALA A 493 5.68 3.54 12.85
C ALA A 493 5.39 4.90 13.53
N SER A 494 5.57 4.99 14.84
CA SER A 494 5.41 6.25 15.57
C SER A 494 6.44 7.30 15.14
N LEU A 495 7.72 6.90 14.97
CA LEU A 495 8.77 7.78 14.46
C LEU A 495 8.39 8.36 13.08
N ARG A 496 7.91 7.52 12.18
CA ARG A 496 7.44 7.94 10.86
C ARG A 496 6.33 8.99 10.96
N ASN A 497 5.32 8.76 11.80
CA ASN A 497 4.21 9.68 12.01
C ASN A 497 4.67 11.00 12.63
N GLU A 498 5.60 10.95 13.61
CA GLU A 498 6.20 12.15 14.21
C GLU A 498 7.00 12.96 13.19
N CYS A 499 7.71 12.31 12.25
CA CYS A 499 8.42 12.99 11.17
C CYS A 499 7.48 13.69 10.18
N GLY A 500 6.32 13.09 9.87
CA GLY A 500 5.28 13.77 9.08
C GLY A 500 4.73 15.00 9.80
N SER A 501 4.41 14.85 11.09
CA SER A 501 3.95 15.96 11.94
C SER A 501 5.01 17.06 12.09
N LEU A 502 6.27 16.67 12.20
CA LEU A 502 7.42 17.57 12.26
C LEU A 502 7.53 18.40 10.98
N LEU A 503 7.45 17.77 9.80
CA LEU A 503 7.49 18.49 8.53
C LEU A 503 6.34 19.50 8.46
N THR A 504 5.09 19.06 8.69
CA THR A 504 3.91 19.94 8.69
C THR A 504 4.07 21.13 9.63
N ALA A 505 4.58 20.90 10.85
CA ALA A 505 4.82 21.97 11.83
C ALA A 505 5.95 22.91 11.37
N SER A 506 7.01 22.37 10.75
CA SER A 506 8.13 23.15 10.26
C SER A 506 7.74 24.07 9.09
N LEU A 507 6.86 23.60 8.19
CA LEU A 507 6.32 24.44 7.10
C LEU A 507 5.59 25.68 7.63
N ARG A 508 4.94 25.57 8.80
CA ARG A 508 4.20 26.65 9.46
C ARG A 508 5.04 27.48 10.42
N ALA A 509 6.32 27.15 10.63
CA ALA A 509 7.17 27.89 11.55
C ALA A 509 7.46 29.32 11.02
N ASP A 510 7.49 30.29 11.92
CA ASP A 510 7.75 31.69 11.58
C ASP A 510 9.20 31.88 11.10
N SER A 511 10.14 31.13 11.68
CA SER A 511 11.57 31.26 11.40
C SER A 511 12.31 29.91 11.53
N LYS A 512 13.53 29.86 10.97
CA LYS A 512 14.45 28.74 11.19
C LYS A 512 14.71 28.50 12.68
N GLY A 513 14.70 29.56 13.50
CA GLY A 513 14.97 29.48 14.94
C GLY A 513 13.97 28.65 15.72
N ASP A 514 12.76 28.42 15.17
CA ASP A 514 11.70 27.63 15.81
C ASP A 514 11.84 26.12 15.54
N ILE A 515 12.52 25.75 14.44
CA ILE A 515 12.62 24.36 13.97
C ILE A 515 13.37 23.45 14.96
N PRO A 516 14.47 23.84 15.63
CA PRO A 516 15.17 22.98 16.59
C PRO A 516 14.28 22.45 17.72
N ALA A 517 13.34 23.27 18.22
CA ALA A 517 12.39 22.85 19.24
C ALA A 517 11.38 21.81 18.70
N LEU A 518 10.96 21.96 17.44
CA LEU A 518 10.07 21.01 16.76
C LEU A 518 10.75 19.66 16.56
N VAL A 519 11.99 19.65 16.07
CA VAL A 519 12.81 18.43 15.90
C VAL A 519 13.00 17.71 17.24
N THR A 520 13.38 18.44 18.29
CA THR A 520 13.54 17.88 19.64
C THR A 520 12.25 17.24 20.15
N ARG A 521 11.11 17.90 19.95
CA ARG A 521 9.80 17.37 20.35
C ARG A 521 9.47 16.08 19.62
N ALA A 522 9.65 16.04 18.29
CA ALA A 522 9.36 14.84 17.48
C ALA A 522 10.24 13.66 17.92
N ILE A 523 11.52 13.88 18.17
CA ILE A 523 12.44 12.86 18.70
C ILE A 523 11.95 12.34 20.05
N ASN A 524 11.63 13.23 20.99
CA ASN A 524 11.18 12.83 22.33
C ASN A 524 9.86 12.03 22.27
N ASN A 525 8.91 12.45 21.44
CA ASN A 525 7.64 11.72 21.26
C ASN A 525 7.87 10.31 20.69
N ALA A 526 8.75 10.18 19.69
CA ALA A 526 9.09 8.88 19.12
C ALA A 526 9.79 7.97 20.15
N LEU A 527 10.73 8.49 20.92
CA LEU A 527 11.45 7.75 21.97
C LEU A 527 10.52 7.20 23.07
N LEU A 528 9.37 7.85 23.34
CA LEU A 528 8.37 7.33 24.29
C LEU A 528 7.69 6.04 23.82
N LYS A 529 7.77 5.72 22.53
CA LYS A 529 7.15 4.53 21.91
C LYS A 529 8.16 3.42 21.60
N MET A 530 9.43 3.72 21.62
CA MET A 530 10.53 2.77 21.43
C MET A 530 10.81 1.97 22.71
#